data_e2bbe417022b75960b430cffccb3d4db
#
_entry.id   e2bbe417022b75960b430cffccb3d4db
#
_cell.length_a   1.000
_cell.length_b   1.000
_cell.length_c   1.000
_cell.angle_alpha   90.00
_cell.angle_beta   90.00
_cell.angle_gamma   90.00
#
_symmetry.space_group_name_H-M   'P 1'
#
loop_
_entity.id
_entity.type
_entity.pdbx_description
1 polymer ?
#
loop_
_entity_poly.entity_id
_entity_poly.type
_entity_poly.pdbx_seq_one_letter_code
_entity_poly.pdbx_strand_id
1 'polypeptide(L)'
;MNPKYEALFTPFKIGEVEIPNRIVQCSMGGTTLFGWLEPSHFDLEGADFLLQRAKDGVGLVLPGMQVIRDTMGRKWLDSNRQMYRVLKPYMDEYHKTGSKLFIQLAGGFGRSMAVTPWMAALGRNDLLNKLASPIVDVQYACASASATPNRWADNLTSRPFTVEEIQEMVWHFGATAKKLREAGVDGVEIHAVHEGYNLDQFAIANMNFRTDQYGGSLENRLRFATEIVQEIHEQAGDDFPVSLRYSVRSCTKGWRKGAMPYEEFEEFGRDMAESEKAVKILQDAGYAFLNCDNGTY
;
A
#
# COMPACT_ATOMS: atom_id res chain seq x y z
N MET A 1 2.77 13.19 -34.78
CA MET A 1 2.86 11.96 -33.95
C MET A 1 2.85 10.75 -34.87
N ASN A 2 3.60 9.68 -34.56
CA ASN A 2 3.51 8.46 -35.35
C ASN A 2 2.16 7.77 -35.07
N PRO A 3 1.33 7.47 -36.10
CA PRO A 3 0.01 6.85 -35.91
C PRO A 3 0.02 5.54 -35.09
N LYS A 4 1.15 4.82 -35.11
CA LYS A 4 1.35 3.61 -34.33
C LYS A 4 1.17 3.83 -32.80
N TYR A 5 1.43 5.03 -32.32
CA TYR A 5 1.40 5.36 -30.89
C TYR A 5 0.22 6.25 -30.50
N GLU A 6 -0.69 6.53 -31.43
CA GLU A 6 -1.84 7.43 -31.19
C GLU A 6 -2.70 6.95 -29.99
N ALA A 7 -2.91 5.64 -29.87
CA ALA A 7 -3.67 5.07 -28.75
C ALA A 7 -3.10 5.38 -27.37
N LEU A 8 -1.77 5.58 -27.23
CA LEU A 8 -1.13 5.92 -25.96
C LEU A 8 -1.53 7.34 -25.49
N PHE A 9 -1.94 8.21 -26.40
CA PHE A 9 -2.25 9.60 -26.10
C PHE A 9 -3.75 9.87 -26.12
N THR A 10 -4.59 8.82 -26.10
CA THR A 10 -6.01 8.96 -25.92
C THR A 10 -6.37 9.00 -24.44
N PRO A 11 -7.22 9.96 -24.00
CA PRO A 11 -7.66 10.02 -22.61
C PRO A 11 -8.51 8.80 -22.22
N PHE A 12 -8.59 8.53 -20.93
CA PHE A 12 -9.49 7.53 -20.35
C PHE A 12 -9.87 7.95 -18.93
N LYS A 13 -10.85 7.26 -18.33
CA LYS A 13 -11.29 7.54 -16.97
C LYS A 13 -10.91 6.44 -15.99
N ILE A 14 -10.56 6.86 -14.76
CA ILE A 14 -10.50 6.01 -13.56
C ILE A 14 -11.55 6.58 -12.60
N GLY A 15 -12.65 5.86 -12.38
CA GLY A 15 -13.82 6.44 -11.74
C GLY A 15 -14.30 7.68 -12.51
N GLU A 16 -14.45 8.80 -11.83
CA GLU A 16 -14.85 10.07 -12.46
C GLU A 16 -13.66 10.93 -12.92
N VAL A 17 -12.43 10.55 -12.60
CA VAL A 17 -11.23 11.31 -12.95
C VAL A 17 -10.77 10.96 -14.36
N GLU A 18 -10.69 11.97 -15.23
CA GLU A 18 -10.12 11.84 -16.57
C GLU A 18 -8.60 11.90 -16.52
N ILE A 19 -7.95 10.86 -17.07
CA ILE A 19 -6.49 10.75 -17.23
C ILE A 19 -6.19 11.14 -18.68
N PRO A 20 -5.31 12.13 -18.96
CA PRO A 20 -5.16 12.71 -20.29
C PRO A 20 -4.53 11.79 -21.33
N ASN A 21 -3.85 10.74 -20.90
CA ASN A 21 -3.23 9.75 -21.79
C ASN A 21 -2.96 8.44 -21.04
N ARG A 22 -2.50 7.39 -21.73
CA ARG A 22 -2.30 6.05 -21.17
C ARG A 22 -0.87 5.79 -20.67
N ILE A 23 -0.11 6.85 -20.45
CA ILE A 23 1.24 6.76 -19.90
C ILE A 23 1.15 6.96 -18.38
N VAL A 24 1.53 5.91 -17.65
CA VAL A 24 1.45 5.88 -16.18
C VAL A 24 2.84 5.65 -15.61
N GLN A 25 3.28 6.52 -14.71
CA GLN A 25 4.42 6.22 -13.85
C GLN A 25 3.93 5.43 -12.65
N CYS A 26 4.25 4.14 -12.61
CA CYS A 26 3.92 3.29 -11.47
C CYS A 26 4.81 3.61 -10.26
N SER A 27 4.27 3.32 -9.08
CA SER A 27 4.94 3.49 -7.80
C SER A 27 6.23 2.68 -7.71
N MET A 28 7.31 3.34 -7.27
CA MET A 28 8.62 2.74 -7.03
C MET A 28 9.17 3.22 -5.69
N GLY A 29 9.94 2.37 -5.01
CA GLY A 29 10.71 2.77 -3.83
C GLY A 29 11.67 3.93 -4.18
N GLY A 30 11.83 4.87 -3.26
CA GLY A 30 12.67 6.06 -3.44
C GLY A 30 12.06 7.21 -4.24
N THR A 31 10.82 7.09 -4.72
CA THR A 31 10.09 8.19 -5.38
C THR A 31 8.90 8.64 -4.53
N THR A 32 9.06 8.67 -3.23
CA THR A 32 7.99 9.04 -2.28
C THR A 32 7.80 10.55 -2.24
N LEU A 33 6.58 10.98 -1.93
CA LEU A 33 6.24 12.38 -1.72
C LEU A 33 6.29 12.77 -0.24
N PHE A 34 6.21 11.79 0.67
CA PHE A 34 6.06 12.04 2.10
C PHE A 34 7.16 11.40 2.97
N GLY A 35 8.30 11.09 2.38
CA GLY A 35 9.35 10.32 3.03
C GLY A 35 9.08 8.82 2.98
N TRP A 36 9.97 7.99 3.53
CA TRP A 36 9.82 6.54 3.42
C TRP A 36 9.79 5.80 4.77
N LEU A 37 10.90 5.80 5.52
CA LEU A 37 11.01 5.10 6.82
C LEU A 37 11.08 6.08 8.00
N GLU A 38 11.50 7.29 7.76
CA GLU A 38 11.51 8.40 8.69
C GLU A 38 10.08 8.91 8.95
N PRO A 39 9.86 9.72 9.99
CA PRO A 39 8.57 10.37 10.21
C PRO A 39 8.09 11.13 8.98
N SER A 40 6.83 10.97 8.62
CA SER A 40 6.23 11.56 7.42
C SER A 40 6.42 13.08 7.36
N HIS A 41 6.87 13.56 6.21
CA HIS A 41 7.09 14.97 5.90
C HIS A 41 6.88 15.20 4.40
N PHE A 42 6.77 16.45 3.97
CA PHE A 42 6.73 16.73 2.53
C PHE A 42 8.16 16.75 1.97
N ASP A 43 8.46 15.83 1.06
CA ASP A 43 9.77 15.70 0.42
C ASP A 43 9.85 16.61 -0.81
N LEU A 44 10.64 17.68 -0.71
CA LEU A 44 10.78 18.67 -1.78
C LEU A 44 11.50 18.11 -3.02
N GLU A 45 12.49 17.24 -2.84
CA GLU A 45 13.22 16.63 -3.95
C GLU A 45 12.33 15.61 -4.68
N GLY A 46 11.61 14.78 -3.92
CA GLY A 46 10.60 13.87 -4.45
C GLY A 46 9.50 14.63 -5.19
N ALA A 47 9.02 15.73 -4.62
CA ALA A 47 7.99 16.56 -5.24
C ALA A 47 8.45 17.18 -6.58
N ASP A 48 9.67 17.71 -6.66
CA ASP A 48 10.24 18.24 -7.91
C ASP A 48 10.41 17.15 -8.95
N PHE A 49 10.94 15.97 -8.57
CA PHE A 49 11.05 14.82 -9.45
C PHE A 49 9.71 14.42 -10.05
N LEU A 50 8.65 14.33 -9.24
CA LEU A 50 7.31 13.92 -9.70
C LEU A 50 6.67 15.02 -10.57
N LEU A 51 6.85 16.29 -10.22
CA LEU A 51 6.36 17.40 -11.02
C LEU A 51 7.04 17.45 -12.41
N GLN A 52 8.32 17.10 -12.48
CA GLN A 52 9.02 17.02 -13.77
C GLN A 52 8.40 15.91 -14.66
N ARG A 53 8.05 14.74 -14.11
CA ARG A 53 7.34 13.67 -14.86
C ARG A 53 6.01 14.17 -15.43
N ALA A 54 5.27 14.91 -14.63
CA ALA A 54 4.01 15.52 -15.07
C ALA A 54 4.24 16.54 -16.20
N LYS A 55 5.24 17.42 -16.09
CA LYS A 55 5.63 18.38 -17.14
C LYS A 55 6.07 17.68 -18.43
N ASP A 56 6.68 16.50 -18.34
CA ASP A 56 7.13 15.69 -19.47
C ASP A 56 5.97 14.90 -20.12
N GLY A 57 4.73 15.07 -19.65
CA GLY A 57 3.51 14.57 -20.28
C GLY A 57 3.05 13.19 -19.81
N VAL A 58 3.53 12.69 -18.66
CA VAL A 58 2.95 11.49 -18.02
C VAL A 58 1.51 11.80 -17.59
N GLY A 59 0.55 10.96 -17.98
CA GLY A 59 -0.88 11.19 -17.70
C GLY A 59 -1.27 10.95 -16.25
N LEU A 60 -0.72 9.90 -15.63
CA LEU A 60 -0.94 9.55 -14.23
C LEU A 60 0.39 9.23 -13.55
N VAL A 61 0.63 9.83 -12.41
CA VAL A 61 1.81 9.55 -11.58
C VAL A 61 1.38 8.94 -10.25
N LEU A 62 2.03 7.84 -9.90
CA LEU A 62 1.89 7.12 -8.64
C LEU A 62 3.25 7.21 -7.92
N PRO A 63 3.41 8.06 -6.91
CA PRO A 63 4.62 8.12 -6.09
C PRO A 63 4.90 6.80 -5.38
N GLY A 64 6.10 6.65 -4.87
CA GLY A 64 6.45 5.55 -3.98
C GLY A 64 5.47 5.44 -2.80
N MET A 65 5.27 4.21 -2.34
CA MET A 65 4.33 3.87 -1.28
C MET A 65 4.57 4.69 0.00
N GLN A 66 3.46 5.16 0.59
CA GLN A 66 3.43 5.78 1.91
C GLN A 66 2.69 4.91 2.91
N VAL A 67 3.33 4.58 4.02
CA VAL A 67 2.61 3.93 5.13
C VAL A 67 1.68 4.93 5.82
N ILE A 68 0.47 4.50 6.17
CA ILE A 68 -0.53 5.35 6.84
C ILE A 68 -0.20 5.62 8.31
N ARG A 69 0.74 4.87 8.89
CA ARG A 69 1.24 5.07 10.24
C ARG A 69 2.75 5.02 10.23
N ASP A 70 3.40 6.08 10.67
CA ASP A 70 4.86 6.16 10.74
C ASP A 70 5.43 5.00 11.54
N THR A 71 6.44 4.33 11.01
CA THR A 71 7.17 3.26 11.68
C THR A 71 7.89 3.81 12.92
N MET A 72 8.45 5.01 12.80
CA MET A 72 9.06 5.75 13.89
C MET A 72 8.11 6.87 14.36
N GLY A 73 7.92 6.98 15.69
CA GLY A 73 7.03 7.99 16.27
C GLY A 73 5.55 7.64 16.21
N ARG A 74 5.14 6.60 15.50
CA ARG A 74 3.78 6.02 15.49
C ARG A 74 2.64 6.98 15.14
N LYS A 75 2.93 8.06 14.43
CA LYS A 75 1.91 9.04 14.03
C LYS A 75 1.14 8.53 12.82
N TRP A 76 -0.15 8.74 12.83
CA TRP A 76 -1.01 8.52 11.69
C TRP A 76 -0.81 9.64 10.67
N LEU A 77 -0.80 9.29 9.38
CA LEU A 77 -0.52 10.21 8.30
C LEU A 77 -1.55 11.35 8.23
N ASP A 78 -2.83 11.06 8.48
CA ASP A 78 -3.91 12.06 8.53
C ASP A 78 -3.71 13.14 9.60
N SER A 79 -2.91 12.86 10.65
CA SER A 79 -2.61 13.81 11.72
C SER A 79 -1.54 14.86 11.34
N ASN A 80 -0.82 14.68 10.24
CA ASN A 80 0.30 15.54 9.84
C ASN A 80 -0.15 16.82 9.11
N ARG A 81 -0.70 17.77 9.88
CA ARG A 81 -1.24 19.03 9.35
C ARG A 81 -0.24 19.84 8.52
N GLN A 82 1.04 19.81 8.88
CA GLN A 82 2.07 20.58 8.18
C GLN A 82 2.29 20.05 6.76
N MET A 83 2.32 18.73 6.60
CA MET A 83 2.48 18.07 5.32
C MET A 83 1.33 18.46 4.35
N TYR A 84 0.08 18.37 4.77
CA TYR A 84 -1.07 18.75 3.94
C TYR A 84 -1.12 20.23 3.60
N ARG A 85 -0.64 21.11 4.50
CA ARG A 85 -0.55 22.53 4.22
C ARG A 85 0.42 22.85 3.07
N VAL A 86 1.51 22.07 2.95
CA VAL A 86 2.49 22.21 1.86
C VAL A 86 2.01 21.49 0.59
N LEU A 87 1.33 20.36 0.75
CA LEU A 87 0.80 19.56 -0.37
C LEU A 87 -0.19 20.36 -1.22
N LYS A 88 -1.07 21.16 -0.60
CA LYS A 88 -2.11 21.88 -1.34
C LYS A 88 -1.55 22.83 -2.42
N PRO A 89 -0.66 23.79 -2.14
CA PRO A 89 -0.08 24.64 -3.19
C PRO A 89 0.77 23.86 -4.20
N TYR A 90 1.36 22.74 -3.81
CA TYR A 90 2.04 21.85 -4.74
C TYR A 90 1.04 21.24 -5.74
N MET A 91 -0.13 20.78 -5.29
CA MET A 91 -1.16 20.26 -6.19
C MET A 91 -1.74 21.32 -7.12
N ASP A 92 -1.87 22.57 -6.65
CA ASP A 92 -2.28 23.69 -7.50
C ASP A 92 -1.28 23.93 -8.66
N GLU A 93 0.02 23.76 -8.40
CA GLU A 93 1.06 23.85 -9.45
C GLU A 93 1.08 22.57 -10.33
N TYR A 94 0.95 21.41 -9.71
CA TYR A 94 0.94 20.12 -10.40
C TYR A 94 -0.17 20.04 -11.45
N HIS A 95 -1.38 20.47 -11.13
CA HIS A 95 -2.54 20.44 -12.02
C HIS A 95 -2.39 21.35 -13.28
N LYS A 96 -1.51 22.35 -13.26
CA LYS A 96 -1.21 23.16 -14.46
C LYS A 96 -0.58 22.32 -15.59
N THR A 97 0.00 21.15 -15.27
CA THR A 97 0.55 20.23 -16.26
C THR A 97 -0.51 19.41 -17.00
N GLY A 98 -1.72 19.32 -16.44
CA GLY A 98 -2.80 18.44 -16.91
C GLY A 98 -2.68 16.98 -16.41
N SER A 99 -1.55 16.58 -15.83
CA SER A 99 -1.34 15.26 -15.25
C SER A 99 -2.16 15.04 -13.98
N LYS A 100 -2.39 13.78 -13.62
CA LYS A 100 -3.07 13.35 -12.40
C LYS A 100 -2.12 12.69 -11.43
N LEU A 101 -2.37 12.85 -10.14
CA LEU A 101 -1.58 12.29 -9.05
C LEU A 101 -2.45 11.43 -8.14
N PHE A 102 -2.12 10.14 -8.02
CA PHE A 102 -2.72 9.24 -7.04
C PHE A 102 -1.65 8.84 -6.03
N ILE A 103 -1.92 9.04 -4.74
CA ILE A 103 -0.98 8.67 -3.68
C ILE A 103 -1.15 7.20 -3.32
N GLN A 104 -0.05 6.43 -3.38
CA GLN A 104 -0.07 5.03 -2.96
C GLN A 104 0.04 4.93 -1.43
N LEU A 105 -0.94 4.29 -0.80
CA LEU A 105 -1.05 4.09 0.64
C LEU A 105 -0.87 2.62 1.01
N ALA A 106 -0.19 2.34 2.12
CA ALA A 106 0.00 1.00 2.63
C ALA A 106 -0.24 0.92 4.15
N GLY A 107 -0.78 -0.19 4.60
CA GLY A 107 -0.98 -0.48 6.03
C GLY A 107 0.30 -0.84 6.78
N GLY A 108 1.42 -1.01 6.08
CA GLY A 108 2.71 -1.40 6.64
C GLY A 108 3.28 -2.67 6.02
N PHE A 109 4.47 -3.02 6.47
CA PHE A 109 5.27 -4.10 5.89
C PHE A 109 4.93 -5.50 6.45
N GLY A 110 4.30 -5.55 7.65
CA GLY A 110 4.00 -6.83 8.28
C GLY A 110 5.24 -7.69 8.51
N ARG A 111 5.12 -9.00 8.26
CA ARG A 111 6.25 -9.94 8.40
C ARG A 111 7.45 -9.60 7.52
N SER A 112 7.28 -8.78 6.50
CA SER A 112 8.36 -8.38 5.59
C SER A 112 9.09 -7.11 6.03
N MET A 113 8.75 -6.54 7.19
CA MET A 113 9.50 -5.43 7.77
C MET A 113 10.96 -5.82 7.95
N ALA A 114 11.85 -5.06 7.30
CA ALA A 114 13.29 -5.22 7.47
C ALA A 114 13.68 -4.77 8.89
N VAL A 115 14.29 -5.68 9.63
CA VAL A 115 14.69 -5.43 11.02
C VAL A 115 16.17 -5.62 11.21
N THR A 116 16.79 -4.71 11.94
CA THR A 116 18.17 -4.85 12.39
C THR A 116 18.25 -5.83 13.59
N PRO A 117 19.42 -6.36 13.93
CA PRO A 117 19.56 -7.27 15.07
C PRO A 117 19.04 -6.71 16.40
N TRP A 118 19.20 -5.40 16.65
CA TRP A 118 18.67 -4.77 17.85
C TRP A 118 17.14 -4.65 17.82
N MET A 119 16.54 -4.35 16.67
CA MET A 119 15.09 -4.36 16.51
C MET A 119 14.52 -5.75 16.73
N ALA A 120 15.15 -6.79 16.18
CA ALA A 120 14.72 -8.16 16.40
C ALA A 120 14.82 -8.56 17.89
N ALA A 121 15.85 -8.12 18.61
CA ALA A 121 15.97 -8.32 20.05
C ALA A 121 14.85 -7.61 20.83
N LEU A 122 14.52 -6.38 20.43
CA LEU A 122 13.45 -5.58 21.01
C LEU A 122 12.08 -6.25 20.75
N GLY A 123 11.79 -6.64 19.53
CA GLY A 123 10.51 -7.26 19.15
C GLY A 123 10.23 -8.62 19.81
N ARG A 124 11.28 -9.33 20.26
CA ARG A 124 11.14 -10.60 21.00
C ARG A 124 10.86 -10.42 22.49
N ASN A 125 11.00 -9.23 23.01
CA ASN A 125 10.83 -8.97 24.44
C ASN A 125 9.68 -7.96 24.66
N ASP A 126 8.56 -8.45 25.15
CA ASP A 126 7.34 -7.66 25.32
C ASP A 126 7.56 -6.42 26.20
N LEU A 127 8.33 -6.57 27.28
CA LEU A 127 8.60 -5.45 28.20
C LEU A 127 9.47 -4.38 27.52
N LEU A 128 10.54 -4.80 26.84
CA LEU A 128 11.43 -3.87 26.12
C LEU A 128 10.70 -3.21 24.96
N ASN A 129 9.91 -3.96 24.17
CA ASN A 129 9.11 -3.41 23.09
C ASN A 129 8.09 -2.39 23.63
N LYS A 130 7.41 -2.70 24.74
CA LYS A 130 6.46 -1.78 25.40
C LYS A 130 7.14 -0.49 25.88
N LEU A 131 8.32 -0.58 26.45
CA LEU A 131 9.09 0.60 26.88
C LEU A 131 9.58 1.46 25.69
N ALA A 132 9.95 0.84 24.60
CA ALA A 132 10.40 1.51 23.37
C ALA A 132 9.24 2.02 22.51
N SER A 133 8.04 1.48 22.69
CA SER A 133 6.90 1.69 21.82
C SER A 133 6.48 3.16 21.61
N PRO A 134 6.76 4.13 22.46
CA PRO A 134 6.53 5.54 22.14
C PRO A 134 7.38 6.06 20.97
N ILE A 135 8.54 5.43 20.73
CA ILE A 135 9.46 5.80 19.65
C ILE A 135 9.37 4.80 18.48
N VAL A 136 9.50 3.51 18.80
CA VAL A 136 9.42 2.42 17.81
C VAL A 136 8.71 1.22 18.43
N ASP A 137 7.68 0.74 17.77
CA ASP A 137 6.95 -0.47 18.13
C ASP A 137 7.23 -1.55 17.09
N VAL A 138 8.26 -2.35 17.35
CA VAL A 138 8.69 -3.39 16.41
C VAL A 138 7.63 -4.49 16.27
N GLN A 139 6.94 -4.83 17.35
CA GLN A 139 5.87 -5.83 17.31
C GLN A 139 4.69 -5.37 16.44
N TYR A 140 4.33 -4.08 16.50
CA TYR A 140 3.31 -3.51 15.61
C TYR A 140 3.81 -3.40 14.16
N ALA A 141 5.02 -2.89 13.95
CA ALA A 141 5.61 -2.73 12.61
C ALA A 141 5.76 -4.06 11.87
N CYS A 142 5.99 -5.15 12.60
CA CYS A 142 6.07 -6.51 12.07
C CYS A 142 4.75 -7.29 12.15
N ALA A 143 3.67 -6.71 12.69
CA ALA A 143 2.39 -7.40 12.81
C ALA A 143 1.83 -7.77 11.43
N SER A 144 1.22 -8.95 11.31
CA SER A 144 0.75 -9.55 10.07
C SER A 144 -0.66 -10.12 10.24
N ALA A 145 -1.18 -10.78 9.22
CA ALA A 145 -2.44 -11.51 9.33
C ALA A 145 -2.39 -12.58 10.42
N SER A 146 -1.26 -13.28 10.52
CA SER A 146 -1.06 -14.38 11.46
C SER A 146 0.36 -14.40 12.00
N ALA A 147 0.58 -15.22 13.04
CA ALA A 147 1.92 -15.47 13.59
C ALA A 147 2.77 -16.26 12.57
N THR A 148 3.63 -15.55 11.87
CA THR A 148 4.49 -16.10 10.82
C THR A 148 5.93 -15.62 11.00
N PRO A 149 6.94 -16.37 10.54
CA PRO A 149 8.33 -15.93 10.64
C PRO A 149 8.55 -14.61 9.90
N ASN A 150 9.31 -13.69 10.51
CA ASN A 150 9.77 -12.50 9.79
C ASN A 150 10.67 -12.91 8.62
N ARG A 151 10.56 -12.21 7.49
CA ARG A 151 11.29 -12.53 6.27
C ARG A 151 12.81 -12.38 6.41
N TRP A 152 13.27 -11.41 7.20
CA TRP A 152 14.67 -10.98 7.29
C TRP A 152 15.35 -11.35 8.60
N ALA A 153 14.59 -11.83 9.59
CA ALA A 153 15.10 -12.16 10.91
C ALA A 153 14.50 -13.49 11.38
N ASP A 154 15.30 -14.55 11.28
CA ASP A 154 14.91 -15.91 11.61
C ASP A 154 14.40 -16.12 13.03
N ASN A 155 14.84 -15.28 13.92
CA ASN A 155 14.53 -15.35 15.34
C ASN A 155 13.42 -14.40 15.77
N LEU A 156 12.70 -13.78 14.81
CA LEU A 156 11.55 -12.93 15.08
C LEU A 156 10.31 -13.54 14.40
N THR A 157 9.26 -13.71 15.16
CA THR A 157 7.94 -14.10 14.65
C THR A 157 7.01 -12.90 14.70
N SER A 158 6.32 -12.61 13.61
CA SER A 158 5.27 -11.59 13.58
C SER A 158 4.13 -12.00 14.51
N ARG A 159 3.50 -11.04 15.17
CA ARG A 159 2.22 -11.28 15.84
C ARG A 159 1.06 -11.00 14.89
N PRO A 160 -0.12 -11.62 15.09
CA PRO A 160 -1.31 -11.21 14.36
C PRO A 160 -1.76 -9.81 14.81
N PHE A 161 -2.33 -9.04 13.88
CA PHE A 161 -3.10 -7.86 14.24
C PHE A 161 -4.35 -8.27 15.03
N THR A 162 -4.75 -7.46 16.02
CA THR A 162 -6.07 -7.59 16.64
C THR A 162 -7.14 -7.04 15.68
N VAL A 163 -8.40 -7.40 15.92
CA VAL A 163 -9.53 -6.87 15.13
C VAL A 163 -9.63 -5.35 15.27
N GLU A 164 -9.41 -4.85 16.48
CA GLU A 164 -9.44 -3.42 16.79
C GLU A 164 -8.33 -2.66 16.06
N GLU A 165 -7.13 -3.22 15.98
CA GLU A 165 -6.01 -2.62 15.21
C GLU A 165 -6.31 -2.57 13.72
N ILE A 166 -6.98 -3.59 13.16
CA ILE A 166 -7.41 -3.59 11.76
C ILE A 166 -8.46 -2.49 11.53
N GLN A 167 -9.46 -2.40 12.39
CA GLN A 167 -10.52 -1.40 12.28
C GLN A 167 -10.00 0.03 12.47
N GLU A 168 -9.07 0.25 13.40
CA GLU A 168 -8.37 1.53 13.56
C GLU A 168 -7.63 1.90 12.27
N MET A 169 -6.92 0.94 11.67
CA MET A 169 -6.19 1.14 10.43
C MET A 169 -7.12 1.47 9.25
N VAL A 170 -8.25 0.76 9.12
CA VAL A 170 -9.28 1.03 8.10
C VAL A 170 -9.77 2.48 8.22
N TRP A 171 -10.13 2.92 9.42
CA TRP A 171 -10.59 4.29 9.66
C TRP A 171 -9.53 5.33 9.25
N HIS A 172 -8.26 5.08 9.55
CA HIS A 172 -7.16 5.99 9.19
C HIS A 172 -6.85 6.01 7.68
N PHE A 173 -7.14 4.95 6.93
CA PHE A 173 -7.13 4.99 5.47
C PHE A 173 -8.16 5.99 4.95
N GLY A 174 -9.40 5.94 5.44
CA GLY A 174 -10.45 6.90 5.09
C GLY A 174 -10.08 8.33 5.45
N ALA A 175 -9.64 8.57 6.70
CA ALA A 175 -9.22 9.88 7.18
C ALA A 175 -8.04 10.46 6.36
N THR A 176 -7.07 9.62 6.00
CA THR A 176 -5.95 10.00 5.14
C THR A 176 -6.42 10.37 3.73
N ALA A 177 -7.26 9.55 3.11
CA ALA A 177 -7.79 9.80 1.77
C ALA A 177 -8.59 11.11 1.73
N LYS A 178 -9.42 11.38 2.75
CA LYS A 178 -10.12 12.65 2.90
C LYS A 178 -9.16 13.84 2.92
N LYS A 179 -8.07 13.77 3.70
CA LYS A 179 -7.06 14.84 3.77
C LYS A 179 -6.32 15.03 2.46
N LEU A 180 -6.01 13.95 1.75
CA LEU A 180 -5.39 13.99 0.43
C LEU A 180 -6.33 14.66 -0.59
N ARG A 181 -7.63 14.28 -0.61
CA ARG A 181 -8.65 14.93 -1.44
C ARG A 181 -8.78 16.43 -1.13
N GLU A 182 -8.87 16.80 0.15
CA GLU A 182 -8.93 18.22 0.60
C GLU A 182 -7.70 19.03 0.14
N ALA A 183 -6.54 18.37 0.01
CA ALA A 183 -5.31 18.98 -0.51
C ALA A 183 -5.21 19.00 -2.04
N GLY A 184 -6.19 18.42 -2.77
CA GLY A 184 -6.26 18.44 -4.23
C GLY A 184 -5.67 17.19 -4.91
N VAL A 185 -5.35 16.13 -4.19
CA VAL A 185 -4.91 14.85 -4.78
C VAL A 185 -6.07 14.23 -5.55
N ASP A 186 -5.79 13.66 -6.73
CA ASP A 186 -6.83 13.19 -7.66
C ASP A 186 -7.39 11.80 -7.33
N GLY A 187 -6.69 11.01 -6.51
CA GLY A 187 -7.12 9.68 -6.08
C GLY A 187 -6.08 9.00 -5.21
N VAL A 188 -6.37 7.78 -4.78
CA VAL A 188 -5.41 6.96 -4.01
C VAL A 188 -5.25 5.58 -4.61
N GLU A 189 -4.08 4.99 -4.43
CA GLU A 189 -3.82 3.59 -4.71
C GLU A 189 -3.51 2.86 -3.40
N ILE A 190 -4.16 1.71 -3.17
CA ILE A 190 -3.90 0.88 -2.00
C ILE A 190 -2.90 -0.21 -2.37
N HIS A 191 -1.84 -0.33 -1.58
CA HIS A 191 -0.76 -1.29 -1.85
C HIS A 191 -1.08 -2.67 -1.28
N ALA A 192 -1.29 -3.65 -2.15
CA ALA A 192 -1.70 -5.02 -1.81
C ALA A 192 -0.98 -6.07 -2.68
N VAL A 193 0.35 -5.96 -2.78
CA VAL A 193 1.16 -6.90 -3.57
C VAL A 193 2.45 -7.29 -2.85
N HIS A 194 3.24 -8.12 -3.51
CA HIS A 194 4.61 -8.52 -3.16
C HIS A 194 4.73 -9.46 -1.96
N GLU A 195 3.61 -10.06 -1.47
CA GLU A 195 3.67 -10.87 -0.24
C GLU A 195 4.28 -10.10 0.94
N GLY A 196 4.86 -8.94 0.62
CA GLY A 196 5.66 -8.10 1.49
C GLY A 196 4.87 -7.12 2.34
N TYR A 197 3.58 -6.92 2.08
CA TYR A 197 2.76 -5.91 2.73
C TYR A 197 1.49 -6.50 3.34
N ASN A 198 0.97 -5.85 4.36
CA ASN A 198 -0.10 -6.39 5.19
C ASN A 198 -1.29 -6.92 4.39
N LEU A 199 -1.81 -6.15 3.44
CA LEU A 199 -3.02 -6.53 2.70
C LEU A 199 -2.84 -7.82 1.89
N ASP A 200 -1.69 -8.00 1.24
CA ASP A 200 -1.40 -9.23 0.52
C ASP A 200 -1.20 -10.43 1.47
N GLN A 201 -0.58 -10.19 2.65
CA GLN A 201 -0.46 -11.21 3.69
C GLN A 201 -1.83 -11.65 4.26
N PHE A 202 -2.82 -10.75 4.29
CA PHE A 202 -4.20 -11.12 4.63
C PHE A 202 -4.87 -11.91 3.52
N ALA A 203 -4.65 -11.53 2.26
CA ALA A 203 -5.30 -12.12 1.10
C ALA A 203 -4.81 -13.55 0.78
N ILE A 204 -3.55 -13.88 1.07
CA ILE A 204 -2.93 -15.16 0.72
C ILE A 204 -3.24 -16.23 1.79
N ALA A 205 -3.85 -17.35 1.37
CA ALA A 205 -4.33 -18.39 2.28
C ALA A 205 -3.24 -19.01 3.16
N ASN A 206 -2.04 -19.24 2.62
CA ASN A 206 -0.93 -19.82 3.37
C ASN A 206 -0.20 -18.85 4.31
N MET A 207 -0.65 -17.59 4.37
CA MET A 207 -0.15 -16.58 5.31
C MET A 207 -1.21 -16.15 6.33
N ASN A 208 -2.47 -16.45 6.06
CA ASN A 208 -3.61 -16.06 6.87
C ASN A 208 -4.29 -17.29 7.48
N PHE A 209 -3.95 -17.60 8.71
CA PHE A 209 -4.50 -18.69 9.51
C PHE A 209 -5.53 -18.19 10.55
N ARG A 210 -6.11 -17.00 10.34
CA ARG A 210 -7.11 -16.42 11.24
C ARG A 210 -8.41 -17.21 11.20
N THR A 211 -9.09 -17.22 12.35
CA THR A 211 -10.41 -17.87 12.52
C THR A 211 -11.54 -16.87 12.77
N ASP A 212 -11.21 -15.57 12.76
CA ASP A 212 -12.17 -14.46 12.82
C ASP A 212 -12.65 -14.05 11.41
N GLN A 213 -13.38 -12.92 11.33
CA GLN A 213 -13.94 -12.41 10.07
C GLN A 213 -12.91 -12.00 9.00
N TYR A 214 -11.62 -11.97 9.32
CA TYR A 214 -10.54 -11.64 8.39
C TYR A 214 -9.77 -12.87 7.90
N GLY A 215 -10.25 -14.10 8.18
CA GLY A 215 -9.58 -15.33 7.79
C GLY A 215 -10.52 -16.40 7.23
N GLY A 216 -9.96 -17.49 6.72
CA GLY A 216 -10.71 -18.61 6.16
C GLY A 216 -11.10 -18.40 4.69
N SER A 217 -12.34 -18.05 4.38
CA SER A 217 -12.81 -17.87 3.00
C SER A 217 -12.11 -16.74 2.26
N LEU A 218 -12.17 -16.75 0.93
CA LEU A 218 -11.57 -15.68 0.11
C LEU A 218 -12.16 -14.30 0.46
N GLU A 219 -13.47 -14.22 0.65
CA GLU A 219 -14.19 -13.00 1.02
C GLU A 219 -13.67 -12.45 2.35
N ASN A 220 -13.47 -13.31 3.34
CA ASN A 220 -12.93 -12.93 4.64
C ASN A 220 -11.46 -12.47 4.54
N ARG A 221 -10.65 -13.16 3.76
CA ARG A 221 -9.25 -12.79 3.53
C ARG A 221 -9.10 -11.46 2.79
N LEU A 222 -10.06 -11.10 1.96
CA LEU A 222 -10.12 -9.81 1.25
C LEU A 222 -10.86 -8.73 2.04
N ARG A 223 -11.52 -9.07 3.15
CA ARG A 223 -12.33 -8.14 3.95
C ARG A 223 -11.58 -6.87 4.35
N PHE A 224 -10.33 -6.98 4.75
CA PHE A 224 -9.53 -5.82 5.11
C PHE A 224 -9.40 -4.84 3.93
N ALA A 225 -9.14 -5.33 2.71
CA ALA A 225 -9.07 -4.50 1.52
C ALA A 225 -10.43 -3.91 1.14
N THR A 226 -11.52 -4.69 1.26
CA THR A 226 -12.87 -4.20 0.92
C THR A 226 -13.39 -3.16 1.93
N GLU A 227 -13.12 -3.32 3.21
CA GLU A 227 -13.44 -2.33 4.23
C GLU A 227 -12.66 -1.01 4.03
N ILE A 228 -11.40 -1.07 3.59
CA ILE A 228 -10.62 0.13 3.28
C ILE A 228 -11.26 0.97 2.18
N VAL A 229 -11.64 0.38 1.05
CA VAL A 229 -12.24 1.16 -0.04
C VAL A 229 -13.59 1.73 0.34
N GLN A 230 -14.40 0.98 1.09
CA GLN A 230 -15.69 1.45 1.61
C GLN A 230 -15.50 2.64 2.57
N GLU A 231 -14.58 2.55 3.51
CA GLU A 231 -14.27 3.63 4.45
C GLU A 231 -13.71 4.88 3.75
N ILE A 232 -12.89 4.69 2.69
CA ILE A 232 -12.42 5.81 1.88
C ILE A 232 -13.60 6.51 1.20
N HIS A 233 -14.53 5.77 0.60
CA HIS A 233 -15.72 6.35 -0.02
C HIS A 233 -16.61 7.05 1.00
N GLU A 234 -16.79 6.49 2.19
CA GLU A 234 -17.57 7.12 3.26
C GLU A 234 -16.97 8.47 3.70
N GLN A 235 -15.66 8.55 3.87
CA GLN A 235 -15.01 9.75 4.37
C GLN A 235 -14.60 10.75 3.29
N ALA A 236 -14.14 10.27 2.14
CA ALA A 236 -13.64 11.10 1.03
C ALA A 236 -14.66 11.32 -0.10
N GLY A 237 -15.73 10.51 -0.16
CA GLY A 237 -16.79 10.58 -1.16
C GLY A 237 -16.68 9.50 -2.25
N ASP A 238 -17.82 9.04 -2.75
CA ASP A 238 -17.95 7.94 -3.72
C ASP A 238 -17.30 8.25 -5.09
N ASP A 239 -17.15 9.51 -5.43
CA ASP A 239 -16.51 9.99 -6.65
C ASP A 239 -14.98 10.08 -6.56
N PHE A 240 -14.38 9.88 -5.35
CA PHE A 240 -12.94 9.86 -5.17
C PHE A 240 -12.37 8.48 -5.54
N PRO A 241 -11.62 8.35 -6.65
CA PRO A 241 -11.23 7.05 -7.15
C PRO A 241 -10.19 6.38 -6.24
N VAL A 242 -10.43 5.10 -5.99
CA VAL A 242 -9.53 4.20 -5.26
C VAL A 242 -9.05 3.13 -6.21
N SER A 243 -7.76 3.02 -6.40
CA SER A 243 -7.11 1.93 -7.11
C SER A 243 -6.45 0.95 -6.15
N LEU A 244 -6.18 -0.25 -6.64
CA LEU A 244 -5.45 -1.27 -5.89
C LEU A 244 -4.24 -1.74 -6.69
N ARG A 245 -3.06 -1.68 -6.11
CA ARG A 245 -1.91 -2.40 -6.65
C ARG A 245 -2.04 -3.87 -6.25
N TYR A 246 -2.24 -4.72 -7.26
CA TYR A 246 -2.76 -6.07 -7.08
C TYR A 246 -1.83 -7.13 -7.68
N SER A 247 -1.55 -8.18 -6.92
CA SER A 247 -0.87 -9.36 -7.44
C SER A 247 -1.87 -10.32 -8.08
N VAL A 248 -1.83 -10.44 -9.40
CA VAL A 248 -2.66 -11.39 -10.15
C VAL A 248 -2.34 -12.82 -9.73
N ARG A 249 -1.05 -13.13 -9.57
CA ARG A 249 -0.57 -14.40 -9.06
C ARG A 249 0.45 -14.13 -7.96
N SER A 250 0.03 -14.28 -6.72
CA SER A 250 0.93 -14.17 -5.56
C SER A 250 1.55 -15.53 -5.30
N CYS A 251 2.79 -15.71 -5.75
CA CYS A 251 3.55 -16.92 -5.47
C CYS A 251 4.65 -16.63 -4.47
N THR A 252 4.66 -17.35 -3.37
CA THR A 252 5.78 -17.38 -2.44
C THR A 252 6.49 -18.71 -2.53
N LYS A 253 7.80 -18.70 -2.43
CA LYS A 253 8.65 -19.90 -2.49
C LYS A 253 8.79 -20.60 -1.14
N GLY A 254 7.84 -20.39 -0.24
CA GLY A 254 7.87 -20.90 1.12
C GLY A 254 8.63 -19.98 2.06
N TRP A 255 8.62 -20.34 3.34
CA TRP A 255 9.25 -19.58 4.39
C TRP A 255 10.78 -19.64 4.24
N ARG A 256 11.46 -18.48 4.11
CA ARG A 256 12.93 -18.34 4.10
C ARG A 256 13.67 -19.00 2.93
N LYS A 257 12.98 -19.44 1.90
CA LYS A 257 13.66 -19.95 0.70
C LYS A 257 13.96 -18.78 -0.22
N GLY A 258 15.22 -18.65 -0.59
CA GLY A 258 15.66 -17.72 -1.60
C GLY A 258 15.33 -18.21 -3.01
N ALA A 259 15.61 -17.38 -3.99
CA ALA A 259 15.43 -17.72 -5.40
C ALA A 259 16.77 -18.19 -6.01
N MET A 260 17.52 -19.03 -5.32
CA MET A 260 18.78 -19.55 -5.87
C MET A 260 18.47 -20.56 -6.97
N PRO A 261 19.20 -20.56 -8.09
CA PRO A 261 18.91 -21.42 -9.23
C PRO A 261 18.91 -22.92 -8.94
N TYR A 262 19.54 -23.33 -7.85
CA TYR A 262 19.68 -24.74 -7.45
C TYR A 262 18.78 -25.11 -6.26
N GLU A 263 17.98 -24.18 -5.73
CA GLU A 263 17.02 -24.50 -4.68
C GLU A 263 15.78 -25.13 -5.25
N GLU A 264 15.45 -26.31 -4.75
CA GLU A 264 14.12 -26.87 -4.93
C GLU A 264 13.15 -26.16 -3.99
N PHE A 265 12.04 -25.69 -4.55
CA PHE A 265 10.99 -25.02 -3.78
C PHE A 265 9.62 -25.36 -4.36
N GLU A 266 8.65 -25.32 -3.49
CA GLU A 266 7.23 -25.39 -3.84
C GLU A 266 6.65 -23.97 -3.80
N GLU A 267 5.94 -23.58 -4.85
CA GLU A 267 5.24 -22.30 -4.89
C GLU A 267 3.89 -22.40 -4.19
N PHE A 268 3.63 -21.49 -3.27
CA PHE A 268 2.35 -21.32 -2.61
C PHE A 268 1.78 -19.95 -2.94
N GLY A 269 0.46 -19.82 -2.97
CA GLY A 269 -0.17 -18.52 -3.13
C GLY A 269 -1.46 -18.59 -3.91
N ARG A 270 -1.86 -17.46 -4.46
CA ARG A 270 -3.08 -17.32 -5.24
C ARG A 270 -2.86 -17.84 -6.65
N ASP A 271 -3.72 -18.75 -7.10
CA ASP A 271 -3.81 -19.18 -8.50
C ASP A 271 -4.70 -18.24 -9.33
N MET A 272 -4.80 -18.49 -10.64
CA MET A 272 -5.62 -17.68 -11.54
C MET A 272 -7.11 -17.77 -11.22
N ALA A 273 -7.62 -18.95 -10.82
CA ALA A 273 -9.03 -19.14 -10.51
C ALA A 273 -9.45 -18.38 -9.24
N GLU A 274 -8.58 -18.35 -8.22
CA GLU A 274 -8.80 -17.51 -7.03
C GLU A 274 -8.67 -16.03 -7.39
N SER A 275 -7.73 -15.68 -8.28
CA SER A 275 -7.52 -14.29 -8.70
C SER A 275 -8.74 -13.71 -9.43
N GLU A 276 -9.36 -14.46 -10.32
CA GLU A 276 -10.60 -14.05 -11.02
C GLU A 276 -11.73 -13.72 -10.04
N LYS A 277 -11.91 -14.57 -9.02
CA LYS A 277 -12.90 -14.33 -7.95
C LYS A 277 -12.54 -13.11 -7.10
N ALA A 278 -11.26 -12.99 -6.74
CA ALA A 278 -10.78 -11.86 -5.94
C ALA A 278 -11.00 -10.52 -6.66
N VAL A 279 -10.68 -10.44 -7.96
CA VAL A 279 -10.90 -9.24 -8.77
C VAL A 279 -12.38 -8.84 -8.77
N LYS A 280 -13.30 -9.80 -8.89
CA LYS A 280 -14.74 -9.52 -8.85
C LYS A 280 -15.18 -8.97 -7.49
N ILE A 281 -14.72 -9.55 -6.39
CA ILE A 281 -15.02 -9.09 -5.02
C ILE A 281 -14.49 -7.66 -4.83
N LEU A 282 -13.27 -7.38 -5.26
CA LEU A 282 -12.63 -6.07 -5.12
C LEU A 282 -13.33 -5.00 -5.99
N GLN A 283 -13.70 -5.35 -7.22
CA GLN A 283 -14.49 -4.47 -8.10
C GLN A 283 -15.84 -4.14 -7.48
N ASP A 284 -16.55 -5.15 -6.99
CA ASP A 284 -17.88 -4.97 -6.38
C ASP A 284 -17.81 -4.16 -5.06
N ALA A 285 -16.66 -4.17 -4.38
CA ALA A 285 -16.41 -3.35 -3.19
C ALA A 285 -16.16 -1.87 -3.51
N GLY A 286 -15.80 -1.51 -4.78
CA GLY A 286 -15.63 -0.12 -5.20
C GLY A 286 -14.26 0.26 -5.75
N TYR A 287 -13.32 -0.68 -5.91
CA TYR A 287 -12.05 -0.37 -6.57
C TYR A 287 -12.26 -0.04 -8.05
N ALA A 288 -11.87 1.17 -8.46
CA ALA A 288 -12.07 1.69 -9.81
C ALA A 288 -10.99 1.26 -10.81
N PHE A 289 -9.82 0.85 -10.34
CA PHE A 289 -8.67 0.49 -11.17
C PHE A 289 -7.78 -0.53 -10.45
N LEU A 290 -7.25 -1.50 -11.20
CA LEU A 290 -6.26 -2.47 -10.71
C LEU A 290 -4.93 -2.26 -11.42
N ASN A 291 -3.92 -1.85 -10.67
CA ASN A 291 -2.52 -1.78 -11.12
C ASN A 291 -1.89 -3.15 -10.89
N CYS A 292 -1.89 -3.98 -11.94
CA CYS A 292 -1.41 -5.35 -11.83
C CYS A 292 0.11 -5.43 -11.79
N ASP A 293 0.61 -6.11 -10.79
CA ASP A 293 2.03 -6.38 -10.60
C ASP A 293 2.23 -7.85 -10.22
N ASN A 294 3.43 -8.34 -10.42
CA ASN A 294 3.84 -9.67 -9.99
C ASN A 294 5.20 -9.56 -9.33
N GLY A 295 5.39 -10.38 -8.33
CA GLY A 295 6.68 -10.54 -7.72
C GLY A 295 6.61 -10.60 -6.21
N THR A 296 7.63 -11.22 -5.68
CA THR A 296 7.97 -11.22 -4.26
C THR A 296 9.33 -10.57 -4.10
N TYR A 297 9.56 -9.92 -2.99
CA TYR A 297 10.90 -9.43 -2.67
C TYR A 297 11.86 -10.59 -2.37
#